data_0e9e25fcf28482ccbeca8d22e9eb79df
#
_entry.id   0e9e25fcf28482ccbeca8d22e9eb79df
#
_cell.length_a   1.000
_cell.length_b   1.000
_cell.length_c   1.000
_cell.angle_alpha   90.00
_cell.angle_beta   90.00
_cell.angle_gamma   90.00
#
_symmetry.space_group_name_H-M   'P 1'
#
loop_
_entity.id
_entity.type
_entity.pdbx_description
1 polymer ?
#
loop_
_entity_poly.entity_id
_entity_poly.type
_entity_poly.pdbx_seq_one_letter_code
_entity_poly.pdbx_strand_id
1 'polypeptide(L)'
;MGSPLELVERAAAARARLAVVDQRGSYTYGDLLAGSGSVARALIGNDRDLAERPVAFLCEPGWHYVTTQWGIWRAGGIAVPLAVSHPRAELDDALGHCRAATVVAGRAMLERVEPIAASRGLRLLGAERIAAGPADGRALPDVDAGRRAMVFSTSGTTGRPKGAVWTHRALAAQVDALSQAWGWSAADRILSVLPLHHVHGVINVLTTALWNGACCELAPRFDAEAAWRRLCSGEISVFMAVPTIYVRLIAAWRAAPAERRRAMAAAARSLRLVVSGSAALPVEVLERWREISGQTLLERYGMTEVGMALSNPLDGPRVPGAVGQPLPGVAVRLVDESGRPVPAGEPGELEVRGPGLFSGYWDDPEATRAAFRDGWFRTGDVAVLEQGSYRILGRQSVDIIKTGGYKVSALEIEDALLANPDVDECAVVGVPDPEWGERVTAAIVPRPGAALTAEALRVWAGERLAPYKVPSRVHFVDELPRNALGKVVKPELRGRLERA
;
A
#
# COMPACT_ATOMS: atom_id res chain seq x y z
N MET A 1 2.33 -16.55 31.03
CA MET A 1 1.67 -15.26 31.27
C MET A 1 1.89 -14.45 30.02
N GLY A 2 0.83 -14.01 29.33
CA GLY A 2 0.96 -13.17 28.14
C GLY A 2 1.57 -11.84 28.53
N SER A 3 2.53 -11.37 27.75
CA SER A 3 3.07 -10.01 27.88
C SER A 3 2.09 -9.04 27.23
N PRO A 4 1.92 -7.82 27.73
CA PRO A 4 1.15 -6.82 27.01
C PRO A 4 1.73 -6.63 25.60
N LEU A 5 0.91 -6.20 24.65
CA LEU A 5 1.37 -5.93 23.29
C LEU A 5 2.55 -4.96 23.32
N GLU A 6 3.66 -5.31 22.72
CA GLU A 6 4.90 -4.51 22.71
C GLU A 6 4.65 -3.06 22.26
N LEU A 7 3.77 -2.88 21.28
CA LEU A 7 3.35 -1.54 20.83
C LEU A 7 2.76 -0.69 21.96
N VAL A 8 2.01 -1.31 22.91
CA VAL A 8 1.43 -0.63 24.06
C VAL A 8 2.49 -0.28 25.09
N GLU A 9 3.47 -1.17 25.32
CA GLU A 9 4.61 -0.91 26.21
C GLU A 9 5.47 0.23 25.70
N ARG A 10 5.79 0.24 24.40
CA ARG A 10 6.53 1.33 23.72
C ARG A 10 5.79 2.66 23.84
N ALA A 11 4.48 2.66 23.65
CA ALA A 11 3.64 3.85 23.83
C ALA A 11 3.63 4.35 25.30
N ALA A 12 3.64 3.44 26.27
CA ALA A 12 3.71 3.80 27.69
C ALA A 12 5.05 4.47 28.06
N ALA A 13 6.14 4.03 27.44
CA ALA A 13 7.46 4.68 27.58
C ALA A 13 7.53 6.07 26.92
N ALA A 14 6.74 6.30 25.86
CA ALA A 14 6.68 7.56 25.11
C ALA A 14 5.55 8.51 25.52
N ARG A 15 4.92 8.33 26.67
CA ARG A 15 3.63 8.86 27.10
C ARG A 15 3.42 10.36 26.87
N ALA A 16 4.44 11.19 27.11
CA ALA A 16 4.37 12.64 26.95
C ALA A 16 4.61 13.15 25.53
N ARG A 17 5.02 12.27 24.61
CA ARG A 17 5.31 12.65 23.23
C ARG A 17 4.04 12.73 22.39
N LEU A 18 4.06 13.56 21.33
CA LEU A 18 3.01 13.57 20.33
C LEU A 18 3.00 12.23 19.55
N ALA A 19 1.84 11.62 19.44
CA ALA A 19 1.61 10.39 18.69
C ALA A 19 0.86 10.68 17.38
N VAL A 20 -0.25 11.39 17.47
CA VAL A 20 -1.16 11.64 16.35
C VAL A 20 -1.49 13.13 16.26
N VAL A 21 -1.47 13.64 15.04
CA VAL A 21 -1.99 14.97 14.70
C VAL A 21 -2.99 14.82 13.58
N ASP A 22 -4.16 15.45 13.72
CA ASP A 22 -5.17 15.52 12.66
C ASP A 22 -5.82 16.91 12.63
N GLN A 23 -6.87 17.09 11.82
CA GLN A 23 -7.58 18.37 11.72
C GLN A 23 -8.29 18.81 13.02
N ARG A 24 -8.50 17.90 13.99
CA ARG A 24 -9.20 18.14 15.25
C ARG A 24 -8.24 18.51 16.38
N GLY A 25 -6.95 18.13 16.25
CA GLY A 25 -5.96 18.45 17.28
C GLY A 25 -4.69 17.62 17.26
N SER A 26 -3.97 17.72 18.34
CA SER A 26 -2.72 17.00 18.59
C SER A 26 -2.87 16.15 19.84
N TYR A 27 -2.49 14.89 19.76
CA TYR A 27 -2.70 13.90 20.79
C TYR A 27 -1.40 13.20 21.15
N THR A 28 -1.15 13.04 22.43
CA THR A 28 0.03 12.33 22.96
C THR A 28 -0.17 10.82 22.95
N TYR A 29 0.91 10.07 23.15
CA TYR A 29 0.82 8.63 23.42
C TYR A 29 0.02 8.31 24.69
N GLY A 30 0.05 9.20 25.69
CA GLY A 30 -0.79 9.10 26.88
C GLY A 30 -2.27 9.17 26.55
N ASP A 31 -2.66 10.11 25.69
CA ASP A 31 -4.04 10.24 25.20
C ASP A 31 -4.44 9.00 24.39
N LEU A 32 -3.53 8.49 23.53
CA LEU A 32 -3.77 7.29 22.74
C LEU A 32 -4.02 6.05 23.62
N LEU A 33 -3.22 5.89 24.68
CA LEU A 33 -3.44 4.81 25.66
C LEU A 33 -4.76 4.95 26.39
N ALA A 34 -5.15 6.17 26.78
CA ALA A 34 -6.43 6.43 27.45
C ALA A 34 -7.61 6.17 26.51
N GLY A 35 -7.63 6.82 25.34
CA GLY A 35 -8.71 6.69 24.35
C GLY A 35 -8.89 5.26 23.83
N SER A 36 -7.79 4.58 23.45
CA SER A 36 -7.87 3.18 23.01
C SER A 36 -8.27 2.23 24.17
N GLY A 37 -7.94 2.55 25.42
CA GLY A 37 -8.41 1.82 26.57
C GLY A 37 -9.93 1.93 26.78
N SER A 38 -10.49 3.11 26.60
CA SER A 38 -11.95 3.33 26.64
C SER A 38 -12.65 2.58 25.51
N VAL A 39 -12.11 2.62 24.30
CA VAL A 39 -12.63 1.84 23.16
C VAL A 39 -12.59 0.33 23.47
N ALA A 40 -11.47 -0.18 23.97
CA ALA A 40 -11.34 -1.59 24.31
C ALA A 40 -12.41 -2.06 25.30
N ARG A 41 -12.63 -1.31 26.40
CA ARG A 41 -13.64 -1.62 27.41
C ARG A 41 -15.06 -1.58 26.83
N ALA A 42 -15.35 -0.60 25.99
CA ALA A 42 -16.65 -0.50 25.31
C ALA A 42 -16.92 -1.69 24.40
N LEU A 43 -15.88 -2.20 23.70
CA LEU A 43 -15.97 -3.36 22.83
C LEU A 43 -16.18 -4.65 23.62
N ILE A 44 -15.39 -4.86 24.67
CA ILE A 44 -15.46 -6.04 25.54
C ILE A 44 -16.82 -6.12 26.26
N GLY A 45 -17.36 -4.98 26.70
CA GLY A 45 -18.61 -4.96 27.45
C GLY A 45 -18.48 -5.77 28.74
N ASN A 46 -19.29 -6.81 28.89
CA ASN A 46 -19.28 -7.72 30.07
C ASN A 46 -18.33 -8.91 29.88
N ASP A 47 -17.77 -9.11 28.70
CA ASP A 47 -16.80 -10.18 28.45
C ASP A 47 -15.46 -9.86 29.12
N ARG A 48 -14.54 -10.82 29.11
CA ARG A 48 -13.16 -10.61 29.56
C ARG A 48 -12.22 -10.28 28.41
N ASP A 49 -12.56 -10.74 27.18
CA ASP A 49 -11.73 -10.71 25.99
C ASP A 49 -12.62 -10.88 24.75
N LEU A 50 -12.27 -10.26 23.64
CA LEU A 50 -12.96 -10.50 22.37
C LEU A 50 -12.60 -11.85 21.73
N ALA A 51 -11.56 -12.52 22.21
CA ALA A 51 -11.16 -13.86 21.75
C ALA A 51 -11.04 -13.95 20.20
N GLU A 52 -10.32 -13.00 19.62
CA GLU A 52 -10.12 -12.87 18.16
C GLU A 52 -11.44 -12.65 17.37
N ARG A 53 -12.52 -12.19 17.97
CA ARG A 53 -13.71 -11.79 17.21
C ARG A 53 -13.38 -10.60 16.33
N PRO A 54 -13.74 -10.65 15.01
CA PRO A 54 -13.54 -9.52 14.12
C PRO A 54 -14.40 -8.34 14.51
N VAL A 55 -13.79 -7.17 14.50
CA VAL A 55 -14.49 -5.88 14.64
C VAL A 55 -14.20 -5.07 13.39
N ALA A 56 -15.20 -4.86 12.57
CA ALA A 56 -15.09 -3.98 11.41
C ALA A 56 -15.14 -2.52 11.87
N PHE A 57 -14.43 -1.64 11.20
CA PHE A 57 -14.54 -0.23 11.51
C PHE A 57 -14.40 0.65 10.27
N LEU A 58 -15.22 1.70 10.22
CA LEU A 58 -15.29 2.68 9.15
C LEU A 58 -15.07 4.07 9.76
N CYS A 59 -13.81 4.49 9.83
CA CYS A 59 -13.41 5.78 10.36
C CYS A 59 -12.56 6.52 9.32
N GLU A 60 -12.77 7.83 9.20
CA GLU A 60 -11.85 8.68 8.43
C GLU A 60 -10.46 8.66 9.05
N PRO A 61 -9.39 8.87 8.23
CA PRO A 61 -8.04 9.01 8.76
C PRO A 61 -7.97 10.11 9.82
N GLY A 62 -7.55 9.76 11.03
CA GLY A 62 -7.49 10.67 12.17
C GLY A 62 -7.46 9.94 13.50
N TRP A 63 -7.61 10.70 14.57
CA TRP A 63 -7.55 10.23 15.95
C TRP A 63 -8.47 9.03 16.24
N HIS A 64 -9.73 9.11 15.77
CA HIS A 64 -10.70 8.04 16.03
C HIS A 64 -10.43 6.75 15.26
N TYR A 65 -9.77 6.85 14.11
CA TYR A 65 -9.27 5.66 13.43
C TYR A 65 -8.22 4.95 14.30
N VAL A 66 -7.23 5.68 14.80
CA VAL A 66 -6.10 5.12 15.56
C VAL A 66 -6.56 4.55 16.90
N THR A 67 -7.39 5.30 17.63
CA THR A 67 -7.93 4.82 18.93
C THR A 67 -8.83 3.60 18.76
N THR A 68 -9.60 3.51 17.66
CA THR A 68 -10.44 2.35 17.35
C THR A 68 -9.58 1.14 17.05
N GLN A 69 -8.61 1.25 16.14
CA GLN A 69 -7.69 0.16 15.79
C GLN A 69 -6.97 -0.38 17.04
N TRP A 70 -6.36 0.49 17.83
CA TRP A 70 -5.66 0.09 19.06
C TRP A 70 -6.61 -0.46 20.13
N GLY A 71 -7.82 0.08 20.23
CA GLY A 71 -8.85 -0.41 21.14
C GLY A 71 -9.28 -1.84 20.81
N ILE A 72 -9.45 -2.15 19.53
CA ILE A 72 -9.75 -3.51 19.06
C ILE A 72 -8.61 -4.47 19.44
N TRP A 73 -7.36 -4.11 19.17
CA TRP A 73 -6.20 -4.92 19.53
C TRP A 73 -6.11 -5.15 21.05
N ARG A 74 -6.26 -4.10 21.84
CA ARG A 74 -6.20 -4.16 23.31
C ARG A 74 -7.39 -4.92 23.93
N ALA A 75 -8.49 -5.03 23.19
CA ALA A 75 -9.63 -5.87 23.55
C ALA A 75 -9.44 -7.33 23.14
N GLY A 76 -8.34 -7.69 22.47
CA GLY A 76 -8.07 -9.02 21.93
C GLY A 76 -8.88 -9.38 20.69
N GLY A 77 -9.39 -8.39 19.97
CA GLY A 77 -10.13 -8.56 18.70
C GLY A 77 -9.25 -8.43 17.46
N ILE A 78 -9.84 -8.77 16.32
CA ILE A 78 -9.23 -8.61 15.00
C ILE A 78 -9.75 -7.32 14.38
N ALA A 79 -8.88 -6.38 14.04
CA ALA A 79 -9.23 -5.13 13.40
C ALA A 79 -9.45 -5.32 11.90
N VAL A 80 -10.63 -4.92 11.38
CA VAL A 80 -10.97 -5.00 9.96
C VAL A 80 -11.29 -3.60 9.45
N PRO A 81 -10.29 -2.86 8.92
CA PRO A 81 -10.49 -1.52 8.41
C PRO A 81 -11.28 -1.54 7.10
N LEU A 82 -12.36 -0.79 7.03
CA LEU A 82 -13.16 -0.62 5.83
C LEU A 82 -12.76 0.66 5.09
N ALA A 83 -12.88 0.64 3.77
CA ALA A 83 -12.59 1.82 2.95
C ALA A 83 -13.72 2.85 3.05
N VAL A 84 -13.39 4.07 3.46
CA VAL A 84 -14.37 5.17 3.54
C VAL A 84 -14.93 5.57 2.17
N SER A 85 -14.24 5.22 1.08
CA SER A 85 -14.67 5.48 -0.30
C SER A 85 -15.61 4.41 -0.87
N HIS A 86 -15.72 3.24 -0.24
CA HIS A 86 -16.56 2.15 -0.79
C HIS A 86 -18.02 2.53 -0.81
N PRO A 87 -18.74 2.26 -1.91
CA PRO A 87 -20.19 2.41 -1.97
C PRO A 87 -20.87 1.41 -1.02
N ARG A 88 -22.17 1.61 -0.77
CA ARG A 88 -22.93 0.80 0.18
C ARG A 88 -22.85 -0.71 -0.11
N ALA A 89 -22.94 -1.11 -1.37
CA ALA A 89 -22.88 -2.51 -1.76
C ALA A 89 -21.54 -3.16 -1.37
N GLU A 90 -20.41 -2.50 -1.64
CA GLU A 90 -19.09 -3.01 -1.28
C GLU A 90 -18.87 -3.03 0.24
N LEU A 91 -19.43 -2.06 0.99
CA LEU A 91 -19.39 -2.09 2.45
C LEU A 91 -20.21 -3.26 3.00
N ASP A 92 -21.37 -3.54 2.42
CA ASP A 92 -22.21 -4.67 2.79
C ASP A 92 -21.51 -6.00 2.53
N ASP A 93 -20.91 -6.16 1.36
CA ASP A 93 -20.11 -7.34 1.01
C ASP A 93 -18.91 -7.53 1.96
N ALA A 94 -18.15 -6.46 2.23
CA ALA A 94 -17.00 -6.51 3.13
C ALA A 94 -17.40 -6.91 4.56
N LEU A 95 -18.50 -6.37 5.07
CA LEU A 95 -19.05 -6.73 6.39
C LEU A 95 -19.51 -8.19 6.44
N GLY A 96 -20.08 -8.69 5.35
CA GLY A 96 -20.45 -10.11 5.22
C GLY A 96 -19.22 -11.04 5.22
N HIS A 97 -18.19 -10.69 4.48
CA HIS A 97 -16.99 -11.51 4.34
C HIS A 97 -16.16 -11.59 5.62
N CYS A 98 -16.03 -10.50 6.37
CA CYS A 98 -15.23 -10.49 7.60
C CYS A 98 -15.92 -11.15 8.79
N ARG A 99 -17.19 -11.52 8.69
CA ARG A 99 -18.02 -12.10 9.77
C ARG A 99 -18.00 -11.27 11.06
N ALA A 100 -17.87 -9.96 10.96
CA ALA A 100 -17.90 -9.09 12.11
C ALA A 100 -19.31 -9.05 12.72
N ALA A 101 -19.41 -9.25 14.05
CA ALA A 101 -20.65 -9.03 14.78
C ALA A 101 -20.78 -7.58 15.30
N THR A 102 -19.69 -6.83 15.27
CA THR A 102 -19.62 -5.44 15.72
C THR A 102 -18.99 -4.58 14.65
N VAL A 103 -19.58 -3.40 14.41
CA VAL A 103 -18.99 -2.37 13.55
C VAL A 103 -18.85 -1.07 14.33
N VAL A 104 -17.68 -0.43 14.22
CA VAL A 104 -17.41 0.89 14.78
C VAL A 104 -17.37 1.90 13.66
N ALA A 105 -18.14 2.98 13.76
CA ALA A 105 -18.16 4.00 12.73
C ALA A 105 -17.84 5.38 13.31
N GLY A 106 -17.03 6.16 12.62
CA GLY A 106 -16.85 7.59 12.85
C GLY A 106 -18.17 8.34 12.58
N ARG A 107 -18.37 9.49 13.23
CA ARG A 107 -19.62 10.27 13.13
C ARG A 107 -20.07 10.49 11.68
N ALA A 108 -19.14 10.88 10.79
CA ALA A 108 -19.44 11.12 9.39
C ALA A 108 -19.83 9.86 8.60
N MET A 109 -19.57 8.67 9.14
CA MET A 109 -19.81 7.39 8.50
C MET A 109 -21.04 6.64 9.05
N LEU A 110 -21.60 7.11 10.17
CA LEU A 110 -22.71 6.42 10.85
C LEU A 110 -23.92 6.21 9.92
N GLU A 111 -24.40 7.26 9.25
CA GLU A 111 -25.55 7.18 8.36
C GLU A 111 -25.37 6.19 7.21
N ARG A 112 -24.12 5.97 6.78
CA ARG A 112 -23.80 5.02 5.70
C ARG A 112 -23.82 3.58 6.18
N VAL A 113 -23.44 3.33 7.41
CA VAL A 113 -23.29 1.97 7.99
C VAL A 113 -24.55 1.52 8.70
N GLU A 114 -25.32 2.42 9.31
CA GLU A 114 -26.50 2.09 10.11
C GLU A 114 -27.50 1.19 9.39
N PRO A 115 -27.91 1.45 8.13
CA PRO A 115 -28.86 0.57 7.43
C PRO A 115 -28.28 -0.83 7.17
N ILE A 116 -26.95 -0.94 6.98
CA ILE A 116 -26.28 -2.23 6.74
C ILE A 116 -26.20 -2.98 8.08
N ALA A 117 -25.81 -2.29 9.15
CA ALA A 117 -25.73 -2.87 10.48
C ALA A 117 -27.09 -3.40 10.95
N ALA A 118 -28.16 -2.63 10.73
CA ALA A 118 -29.53 -3.03 11.07
C ALA A 118 -29.98 -4.27 10.27
N SER A 119 -29.74 -4.30 8.96
CA SER A 119 -30.14 -5.44 8.10
C SER A 119 -29.40 -6.74 8.43
N ARG A 120 -28.16 -6.63 8.94
CA ARG A 120 -27.32 -7.78 9.32
C ARG A 120 -27.37 -8.10 10.83
N GLY A 121 -28.10 -7.33 11.63
CA GLY A 121 -28.14 -7.51 13.09
C GLY A 121 -26.79 -7.23 13.78
N LEU A 122 -25.97 -6.34 13.23
CA LEU A 122 -24.67 -6.00 13.78
C LEU A 122 -24.81 -4.98 14.91
N ARG A 123 -23.96 -5.11 15.92
CA ARG A 123 -23.79 -4.09 16.97
C ARG A 123 -23.06 -2.88 16.39
N LEU A 124 -23.73 -1.74 16.27
CA LEU A 124 -23.14 -0.48 15.79
C LEU A 124 -22.71 0.40 16.97
N LEU A 125 -21.46 0.87 16.93
CA LEU A 125 -20.87 1.77 17.92
C LEU A 125 -20.30 3.03 17.24
N GLY A 126 -20.52 4.21 17.85
CA GLY A 126 -19.90 5.45 17.39
C GLY A 126 -18.50 5.61 17.96
N ALA A 127 -17.49 5.79 17.11
CA ALA A 127 -16.07 5.88 17.49
C ALA A 127 -15.80 6.99 18.52
N GLU A 128 -16.35 8.20 18.28
CA GLU A 128 -16.21 9.35 19.17
C GLU A 128 -16.78 9.06 20.57
N ARG A 129 -17.95 8.44 20.61
CA ARG A 129 -18.63 8.13 21.86
C ARG A 129 -17.85 7.14 22.71
N ILE A 130 -17.34 6.05 22.09
CA ILE A 130 -16.62 5.01 22.84
C ILE A 130 -15.21 5.44 23.23
N ALA A 131 -14.55 6.32 22.44
CA ALA A 131 -13.23 6.86 22.77
C ALA A 131 -13.29 7.86 23.93
N ALA A 132 -14.41 8.59 24.11
CA ALA A 132 -14.66 9.50 25.20
C ALA A 132 -15.25 8.83 26.46
N GLY A 133 -15.44 7.51 26.42
CA GLY A 133 -15.99 6.75 27.53
C GLY A 133 -15.13 6.81 28.80
N PRO A 134 -15.69 6.55 29.96
CA PRO A 134 -14.97 6.63 31.23
C PRO A 134 -13.85 5.58 31.31
N ALA A 135 -12.76 5.96 31.96
CA ALA A 135 -11.73 5.03 32.35
C ALA A 135 -12.21 4.30 33.64
N ASP A 136 -12.93 3.20 33.46
CA ASP A 136 -13.55 2.46 34.59
C ASP A 136 -12.57 1.61 35.43
N GLY A 137 -11.27 1.71 35.12
CA GLY A 137 -10.22 1.01 35.88
C GLY A 137 -10.14 -0.50 35.65
N ARG A 138 -11.06 -1.11 34.88
CA ARG A 138 -10.99 -2.54 34.57
C ARG A 138 -9.71 -2.86 33.77
N ALA A 139 -9.04 -3.93 34.21
CA ALA A 139 -7.89 -4.45 33.47
C ALA A 139 -8.32 -4.91 32.05
N LEU A 140 -7.49 -4.64 31.09
CA LEU A 140 -7.64 -5.17 29.72
C LEU A 140 -6.97 -6.54 29.63
N PRO A 141 -7.40 -7.40 28.69
CA PRO A 141 -6.80 -8.72 28.52
C PRO A 141 -5.32 -8.64 28.13
N ASP A 142 -4.55 -9.62 28.54
CA ASP A 142 -3.25 -9.91 27.97
C ASP A 142 -3.44 -10.54 26.59
N VAL A 143 -2.85 -9.93 25.57
CA VAL A 143 -3.00 -10.38 24.19
C VAL A 143 -1.68 -11.00 23.72
N ASP A 144 -1.71 -12.31 23.45
CA ASP A 144 -0.54 -13.02 22.92
C ASP A 144 -0.19 -12.53 21.51
N ALA A 145 1.10 -12.36 21.23
CA ALA A 145 1.60 -11.88 19.95
C ALA A 145 1.28 -12.82 18.76
N GLY A 146 1.01 -14.09 19.01
CA GLY A 146 0.56 -15.05 17.98
C GLY A 146 -0.89 -14.88 17.55
N ARG A 147 -1.71 -14.10 18.31
CA ARG A 147 -3.12 -13.86 17.96
C ARG A 147 -3.23 -13.00 16.70
N ARG A 148 -4.32 -13.22 15.97
CA ARG A 148 -4.66 -12.45 14.78
C ARG A 148 -5.00 -11.01 15.17
N ALA A 149 -4.38 -10.07 14.47
CA ALA A 149 -4.49 -8.65 14.75
C ALA A 149 -5.35 -7.92 13.72
N MET A 150 -5.19 -8.25 12.44
CA MET A 150 -5.85 -7.56 11.35
C MET A 150 -6.24 -8.50 10.21
N VAL A 151 -7.28 -8.08 9.48
CA VAL A 151 -7.62 -8.63 8.16
C VAL A 151 -7.69 -7.48 7.17
N PHE A 152 -6.88 -7.56 6.12
CA PHE A 152 -6.91 -6.61 5.00
C PHE A 152 -7.55 -7.25 3.78
N SER A 153 -8.52 -6.56 3.18
CA SER A 153 -9.09 -6.98 1.90
C SER A 153 -8.07 -6.79 0.78
N THR A 154 -7.86 -7.83 -0.04
CA THR A 154 -7.05 -7.75 -1.26
C THR A 154 -7.97 -7.76 -2.47
N SER A 155 -7.66 -6.96 -3.47
CA SER A 155 -8.29 -7.07 -4.80
C SER A 155 -7.72 -8.32 -5.49
N GLY A 156 -8.33 -9.49 -5.24
CA GLY A 156 -7.87 -10.73 -5.84
C GLY A 156 -7.89 -10.67 -7.37
N THR A 157 -6.87 -11.21 -8.01
CA THR A 157 -6.81 -11.38 -9.48
C THR A 157 -7.89 -12.34 -10.01
N THR A 158 -8.59 -13.05 -9.14
CA THR A 158 -9.61 -14.07 -9.44
C THR A 158 -11.05 -13.60 -9.24
N GLY A 159 -11.28 -12.31 -9.03
CA GLY A 159 -12.62 -11.68 -9.01
C GLY A 159 -13.28 -11.49 -7.65
N ARG A 160 -12.99 -12.31 -6.63
CA ARG A 160 -13.48 -12.09 -5.26
C ARG A 160 -12.36 -11.59 -4.35
N PRO A 161 -12.58 -10.50 -3.57
CA PRO A 161 -11.60 -10.05 -2.60
C PRO A 161 -11.29 -11.14 -1.56
N LYS A 162 -10.01 -11.33 -1.25
CA LYS A 162 -9.56 -12.23 -0.17
C LYS A 162 -9.14 -11.40 1.03
N GLY A 163 -9.36 -11.91 2.24
CA GLY A 163 -8.89 -11.27 3.46
C GLY A 163 -7.50 -11.80 3.85
N ALA A 164 -6.46 -10.99 3.77
CA ALA A 164 -5.14 -11.36 4.28
C ALA A 164 -5.06 -11.15 5.79
N VAL A 165 -4.77 -12.21 6.53
CA VAL A 165 -4.76 -12.22 8.01
C VAL A 165 -3.37 -11.95 8.54
N TRP A 166 -3.24 -10.97 9.42
CA TRP A 166 -2.00 -10.60 10.10
C TRP A 166 -2.07 -10.87 11.59
N THR A 167 -1.03 -11.47 12.17
CA THR A 167 -0.86 -11.61 13.61
C THR A 167 -0.12 -10.42 14.19
N HIS A 168 -0.23 -10.18 15.50
CA HIS A 168 0.57 -9.14 16.17
C HIS A 168 2.07 -9.39 16.02
N ARG A 169 2.51 -10.66 16.03
CA ARG A 169 3.91 -11.04 15.80
C ARG A 169 4.40 -10.67 14.40
N ALA A 170 3.58 -10.93 13.36
CA ALA A 170 3.92 -10.56 12.00
C ALA A 170 3.97 -9.04 11.81
N LEU A 171 3.04 -8.29 12.44
CA LEU A 171 3.07 -6.83 12.47
C LEU A 171 4.35 -6.31 13.14
N ALA A 172 4.70 -6.83 14.32
CA ALA A 172 5.93 -6.44 15.04
C ALA A 172 7.18 -6.70 14.18
N ALA A 173 7.31 -7.89 13.60
CA ALA A 173 8.44 -8.23 12.75
C ALA A 173 8.55 -7.31 11.52
N GLN A 174 7.42 -6.97 10.90
CA GLN A 174 7.39 -6.06 9.75
C GLN A 174 7.83 -4.65 10.13
N VAL A 175 7.30 -4.09 11.21
CA VAL A 175 7.65 -2.72 11.62
C VAL A 175 9.07 -2.62 12.16
N ASP A 176 9.60 -3.67 12.79
CA ASP A 176 11.02 -3.74 13.19
C ASP A 176 11.95 -3.76 11.99
N ALA A 177 11.65 -4.56 10.96
CA ALA A 177 12.42 -4.60 9.73
C ALA A 177 12.46 -3.22 9.04
N LEU A 178 11.31 -2.52 8.99
CA LEU A 178 11.22 -1.16 8.45
C LEU A 178 11.94 -0.14 9.31
N SER A 179 11.87 -0.29 10.64
CA SER A 179 12.55 0.60 11.58
C SER A 179 14.07 0.54 11.38
N GLN A 180 14.61 -0.65 11.24
CA GLN A 180 16.05 -0.86 10.98
C GLN A 180 16.43 -0.36 9.59
N ALA A 181 15.70 -0.75 8.54
CA ALA A 181 16.07 -0.43 7.17
C ALA A 181 15.99 1.07 6.85
N TRP A 182 15.08 1.79 7.50
CA TRP A 182 14.81 3.20 7.20
C TRP A 182 15.22 4.15 8.33
N GLY A 183 15.90 3.65 9.36
CA GLY A 183 16.45 4.45 10.46
C GLY A 183 15.36 5.27 11.19
N TRP A 184 14.19 4.68 11.48
CA TRP A 184 13.14 5.36 12.19
C TRP A 184 13.54 5.72 13.62
N SER A 185 13.11 6.88 14.05
CA SER A 185 13.36 7.36 15.41
C SER A 185 12.16 8.12 15.98
N ALA A 186 12.18 8.32 17.28
CA ALA A 186 11.17 9.09 17.98
C ALA A 186 11.18 10.60 17.61
N ALA A 187 12.21 11.09 16.92
CA ALA A 187 12.27 12.46 16.41
C ALA A 187 11.50 12.64 15.10
N ASP A 188 11.09 11.54 14.46
CA ASP A 188 10.41 11.61 13.18
C ASP A 188 8.98 12.11 13.28
N ARG A 189 8.57 12.80 12.23
CA ARG A 189 7.19 13.18 11.98
C ARG A 189 6.84 12.89 10.53
N ILE A 190 5.86 12.03 10.31
CA ILE A 190 5.40 11.67 8.98
C ILE A 190 4.07 12.33 8.65
N LEU A 191 3.96 12.91 7.45
CA LEU A 191 2.68 13.30 6.87
C LEU A 191 2.08 12.09 6.14
N SER A 192 1.02 11.52 6.68
CA SER A 192 0.28 10.42 6.08
C SER A 192 -0.88 10.94 5.24
N VAL A 193 -0.84 10.64 3.95
CA VAL A 193 -1.87 10.97 2.96
C VAL A 193 -2.48 9.70 2.34
N LEU A 194 -2.10 8.53 2.86
CA LEU A 194 -2.48 7.23 2.33
C LEU A 194 -3.76 6.70 2.97
N PRO A 195 -4.56 5.91 2.23
CA PRO A 195 -5.74 5.27 2.77
C PRO A 195 -5.41 4.30 3.91
N LEU A 196 -6.17 4.37 5.01
CA LEU A 196 -5.97 3.52 6.19
C LEU A 196 -6.77 2.19 6.15
N HIS A 197 -7.06 1.67 4.96
CA HIS A 197 -7.58 0.31 4.77
C HIS A 197 -6.61 -0.58 3.98
N HIS A 198 -5.41 -0.06 3.70
CA HIS A 198 -4.32 -0.78 3.03
C HIS A 198 -3.08 -0.89 3.91
N VAL A 199 -2.36 -1.99 3.75
CA VAL A 199 -1.10 -2.30 4.46
C VAL A 199 -0.11 -1.13 4.41
N HIS A 200 0.02 -0.44 3.27
CA HIS A 200 0.92 0.70 3.13
C HIS A 200 0.61 1.82 4.12
N GLY A 201 -0.65 2.27 4.20
CA GLY A 201 -1.04 3.33 5.13
C GLY A 201 -1.04 2.86 6.59
N VAL A 202 -1.55 1.65 6.84
CA VAL A 202 -1.75 1.14 8.20
C VAL A 202 -0.46 0.62 8.83
N ILE A 203 0.23 -0.32 8.17
CA ILE A 203 1.42 -0.96 8.75
C ILE A 203 2.65 -0.08 8.51
N ASN A 204 2.94 0.21 7.24
CA ASN A 204 4.23 0.79 6.88
C ASN A 204 4.35 2.28 7.24
N VAL A 205 3.23 3.00 7.35
CA VAL A 205 3.21 4.40 7.77
C VAL A 205 2.80 4.53 9.22
N LEU A 206 1.51 4.29 9.53
CA LEU A 206 0.94 4.57 10.84
C LEU A 206 1.57 3.72 11.95
N THR A 207 1.55 2.39 11.80
CA THR A 207 2.04 1.50 12.86
C THR A 207 3.55 1.64 13.03
N THR A 208 4.32 1.78 11.93
CA THR A 208 5.77 1.98 12.02
C THR A 208 6.13 3.30 12.72
N ALA A 209 5.43 4.40 12.41
CA ALA A 209 5.64 5.66 13.13
C ALA A 209 5.37 5.51 14.63
N LEU A 210 4.21 4.96 14.98
CA LEU A 210 3.82 4.81 16.38
C LEU A 210 4.68 3.80 17.16
N TRP A 211 5.19 2.77 16.50
CA TRP A 211 6.12 1.80 17.07
C TRP A 211 7.43 2.45 17.53
N ASN A 212 7.90 3.43 16.79
CA ASN A 212 9.16 4.13 17.06
C ASN A 212 9.02 5.37 17.94
N GLY A 213 7.84 5.62 18.53
CA GLY A 213 7.61 6.83 19.33
C GLY A 213 7.57 8.12 18.51
N ALA A 214 7.42 8.01 17.19
CA ALA A 214 7.33 9.12 16.23
C ALA A 214 5.92 9.69 16.16
N CYS A 215 5.75 10.86 15.54
CA CYS A 215 4.46 11.49 15.32
C CYS A 215 3.92 11.16 13.92
N CYS A 216 2.67 10.67 13.85
CA CYS A 216 1.95 10.48 12.60
C CYS A 216 0.90 11.59 12.43
N GLU A 217 1.09 12.44 11.43
CA GLU A 217 0.13 13.47 11.05
C GLU A 217 -0.77 12.95 9.94
N LEU A 218 -2.06 12.85 10.22
CA LEU A 218 -3.05 12.20 9.35
C LEU A 218 -3.85 13.24 8.57
N ALA A 219 -3.69 13.28 7.26
CA ALA A 219 -4.55 14.04 6.36
C ALA A 219 -5.79 13.19 6.02
N PRO A 220 -7.00 13.77 6.02
CA PRO A 220 -8.24 13.02 5.73
C PRO A 220 -8.30 12.53 4.28
N ARG A 221 -7.66 13.26 3.39
CA ARG A 221 -7.48 12.93 1.96
C ARG A 221 -6.23 13.62 1.42
N PHE A 222 -5.69 13.09 0.34
CA PHE A 222 -4.61 13.76 -0.37
C PHE A 222 -5.13 14.99 -1.12
N ASP A 223 -4.47 16.12 -0.87
CA ASP A 223 -4.55 17.35 -1.63
C ASP A 223 -3.13 17.90 -1.81
N ALA A 224 -2.71 18.18 -3.05
CA ALA A 224 -1.33 18.52 -3.36
C ALA A 224 -0.91 19.85 -2.75
N GLU A 225 -1.82 20.84 -2.74
CA GLU A 225 -1.56 22.16 -2.17
C GLU A 225 -1.47 22.12 -0.64
N ALA A 226 -2.36 21.37 0.01
CA ALA A 226 -2.33 21.14 1.45
C ALA A 226 -1.06 20.37 1.86
N ALA A 227 -0.68 19.34 1.11
CA ALA A 227 0.54 18.58 1.34
C ALA A 227 1.79 19.48 1.23
N TRP A 228 1.90 20.27 0.17
CA TRP A 228 3.02 21.21 0.05
C TRP A 228 3.05 22.26 1.15
N ARG A 229 1.89 22.83 1.55
CA ARG A 229 1.85 23.76 2.69
C ARG A 229 2.40 23.11 3.95
N ARG A 230 2.02 21.84 4.18
CA ARG A 230 2.46 21.13 5.35
C ARG A 230 3.93 20.74 5.30
N LEU A 231 4.43 20.29 4.14
CA LEU A 231 5.86 20.02 3.94
C LEU A 231 6.72 21.29 4.14
N CYS A 232 6.25 22.43 3.64
CA CYS A 232 6.94 23.71 3.80
C CYS A 232 6.97 24.26 5.23
N SER A 233 6.27 23.67 6.19
CA SER A 233 6.39 24.08 7.61
C SER A 233 7.73 23.69 8.24
N GLY A 234 8.47 22.77 7.62
CA GLY A 234 9.74 22.25 8.15
C GLY A 234 9.61 21.23 9.30
N GLU A 235 8.37 20.86 9.68
CA GLU A 235 8.14 19.93 10.79
C GLU A 235 8.12 18.44 10.36
N ILE A 236 7.92 18.20 9.07
CA ILE A 236 7.83 16.85 8.51
C ILE A 236 9.24 16.36 8.15
N SER A 237 9.62 15.19 8.66
CA SER A 237 10.91 14.54 8.33
C SER A 237 10.77 13.37 7.35
N VAL A 238 9.58 12.77 7.27
CA VAL A 238 9.31 11.58 6.45
C VAL A 238 8.06 11.79 5.61
N PHE A 239 8.13 11.40 4.33
CA PHE A 239 6.97 11.38 3.45
C PHE A 239 6.94 10.10 2.62
N MET A 240 5.82 9.38 2.66
CA MET A 240 5.62 8.13 1.92
C MET A 240 4.34 8.22 1.09
N ALA A 241 4.47 7.90 -0.19
CA ALA A 241 3.34 8.00 -1.10
C ALA A 241 3.40 6.96 -2.24
N VAL A 242 2.38 6.96 -3.06
CA VAL A 242 2.33 6.21 -4.32
C VAL A 242 2.75 7.12 -5.48
N PRO A 243 3.19 6.57 -6.63
CA PRO A 243 3.68 7.37 -7.76
C PRO A 243 2.72 8.48 -8.22
N THR A 244 1.41 8.22 -8.25
CA THR A 244 0.40 9.21 -8.64
C THR A 244 0.35 10.45 -7.72
N ILE A 245 0.70 10.29 -6.46
CA ILE A 245 0.80 11.42 -5.53
C ILE A 245 2.01 12.29 -5.89
N TYR A 246 3.16 11.69 -6.22
CA TYR A 246 4.33 12.43 -6.68
C TYR A 246 4.06 13.18 -8.00
N VAL A 247 3.36 12.56 -8.96
CA VAL A 247 2.93 13.25 -10.19
C VAL A 247 2.13 14.51 -9.87
N ARG A 248 1.15 14.43 -8.96
CA ARG A 248 0.34 15.57 -8.55
C ARG A 248 1.14 16.63 -7.78
N LEU A 249 2.09 16.24 -6.94
CA LEU A 249 2.98 17.16 -6.24
C LEU A 249 3.89 17.89 -7.23
N ILE A 250 4.45 17.20 -8.21
CA ILE A 250 5.27 17.77 -9.28
C ILE A 250 4.45 18.76 -10.11
N ALA A 251 3.21 18.40 -10.47
CA ALA A 251 2.31 19.28 -11.23
C ALA A 251 1.99 20.57 -10.45
N ALA A 252 1.67 20.46 -9.15
CA ALA A 252 1.45 21.63 -8.29
C ALA A 252 2.71 22.50 -8.16
N TRP A 253 3.90 21.88 -8.04
CA TRP A 253 5.17 22.62 -8.03
C TRP A 253 5.39 23.38 -9.34
N ARG A 254 5.14 22.75 -10.51
CA ARG A 254 5.29 23.40 -11.82
C ARG A 254 4.38 24.61 -11.97
N ALA A 255 3.15 24.52 -11.47
CA ALA A 255 2.15 25.60 -11.53
C ALA A 255 2.43 26.76 -10.56
N ALA A 256 3.28 26.55 -9.55
CA ALA A 256 3.55 27.56 -8.52
C ALA A 256 4.47 28.70 -9.02
N PRO A 257 4.33 29.94 -8.48
CA PRO A 257 5.26 31.03 -8.73
C PRO A 257 6.70 30.68 -8.32
N ALA A 258 7.69 31.32 -8.94
CA ALA A 258 9.11 31.00 -8.78
C ALA A 258 9.59 31.01 -7.31
N GLU A 259 9.15 31.99 -6.50
CA GLU A 259 9.48 32.04 -5.08
C GLU A 259 8.95 30.82 -4.31
N ARG A 260 7.68 30.47 -4.54
CA ARG A 260 7.04 29.32 -3.91
C ARG A 260 7.68 28.01 -4.36
N ARG A 261 8.05 27.88 -5.65
CA ARG A 261 8.81 26.71 -6.13
C ARG A 261 10.12 26.52 -5.39
N ARG A 262 10.85 27.60 -5.10
CA ARG A 262 12.09 27.54 -4.32
C ARG A 262 11.83 27.04 -2.89
N ALA A 263 10.79 27.54 -2.24
CA ALA A 263 10.40 27.10 -0.89
C ALA A 263 9.98 25.62 -0.88
N MET A 264 9.17 25.17 -1.84
CA MET A 264 8.75 23.79 -1.99
C MET A 264 9.95 22.86 -2.24
N ALA A 265 10.90 23.27 -3.10
CA ALA A 265 12.12 22.50 -3.36
C ALA A 265 13.02 22.40 -2.12
N ALA A 266 13.16 23.48 -1.35
CA ALA A 266 13.89 23.47 -0.09
C ALA A 266 13.25 22.53 0.94
N ALA A 267 11.92 22.58 1.06
CA ALA A 267 11.16 21.69 1.93
C ALA A 267 11.31 20.22 1.53
N ALA A 268 11.22 19.90 0.23
CA ALA A 268 11.43 18.53 -0.25
C ALA A 268 12.87 18.04 0.04
N ARG A 269 13.85 18.91 -0.07
CA ARG A 269 15.27 18.61 0.23
C ARG A 269 15.51 18.32 1.71
N SER A 270 14.76 18.96 2.61
CA SER A 270 14.92 18.78 4.07
C SER A 270 14.32 17.48 4.59
N LEU A 271 13.49 16.78 3.82
CA LEU A 271 12.99 15.48 4.21
C LEU A 271 14.15 14.48 4.31
N ARG A 272 14.26 13.77 5.43
CA ARG A 272 15.30 12.75 5.57
C ARG A 272 14.98 11.45 4.84
N LEU A 273 13.68 11.16 4.63
CA LEU A 273 13.22 9.94 3.99
C LEU A 273 11.98 10.22 3.12
N VAL A 274 12.09 9.89 1.83
CA VAL A 274 11.00 10.02 0.86
C VAL A 274 10.87 8.70 0.12
N VAL A 275 9.69 8.04 0.27
CA VAL A 275 9.47 6.66 -0.19
C VAL A 275 8.36 6.60 -1.23
N SER A 276 8.58 5.85 -2.31
CA SER A 276 7.55 5.52 -3.29
C SER A 276 7.33 4.01 -3.41
N GLY A 277 6.09 3.61 -3.66
CA GLY A 277 5.77 2.20 -3.93
C GLY A 277 4.28 1.91 -4.01
N SER A 278 3.88 0.65 -3.94
CA SER A 278 2.55 0.09 -4.21
C SER A 278 2.13 0.10 -5.70
N ALA A 279 2.95 0.69 -6.55
CA ALA A 279 2.91 0.61 -8.00
C ALA A 279 4.33 0.85 -8.52
N ALA A 280 4.60 0.47 -9.77
CA ALA A 280 5.85 0.82 -10.44
C ALA A 280 6.01 2.34 -10.48
N LEU A 281 7.22 2.82 -10.18
CA LEU A 281 7.55 4.24 -10.23
C LEU A 281 8.13 4.54 -11.62
N PRO A 282 7.45 5.35 -12.46
CA PRO A 282 8.04 5.76 -13.73
C PRO A 282 9.35 6.50 -13.51
N VAL A 283 10.37 6.16 -14.29
CA VAL A 283 11.71 6.75 -14.18
C VAL A 283 11.65 8.27 -14.33
N GLU A 284 10.80 8.78 -15.23
CA GLU A 284 10.60 10.23 -15.41
C GLU A 284 10.12 10.91 -14.11
N VAL A 285 9.22 10.30 -13.36
CA VAL A 285 8.72 10.85 -12.09
C VAL A 285 9.85 10.89 -11.05
N LEU A 286 10.65 9.83 -10.97
CA LEU A 286 11.81 9.77 -10.08
C LEU A 286 12.84 10.85 -10.42
N GLU A 287 13.20 10.99 -11.69
CA GLU A 287 14.17 11.98 -12.17
C GLU A 287 13.66 13.40 -11.94
N ARG A 288 12.40 13.66 -12.24
CA ARG A 288 11.78 14.97 -12.01
C ARG A 288 11.73 15.33 -10.52
N TRP A 289 11.42 14.37 -9.66
CA TRP A 289 11.51 14.60 -8.21
C TRP A 289 12.94 14.91 -7.76
N ARG A 290 13.92 14.20 -8.32
CA ARG A 290 15.34 14.44 -8.05
C ARG A 290 15.79 15.84 -8.49
N GLU A 291 15.35 16.31 -9.64
CA GLU A 291 15.61 17.70 -10.10
C GLU A 291 15.05 18.74 -9.12
N ILE A 292 13.85 18.51 -8.59
CA ILE A 292 13.19 19.44 -7.64
C ILE A 292 13.87 19.43 -6.29
N SER A 293 14.10 18.26 -5.73
CA SER A 293 14.51 18.07 -4.34
C SER A 293 16.01 17.82 -4.13
N GLY A 294 16.71 17.39 -5.16
CA GLY A 294 18.07 16.86 -5.05
C GLY A 294 18.14 15.44 -4.47
N GLN A 295 16.98 14.82 -4.16
CA GLN A 295 16.90 13.48 -3.57
C GLN A 295 16.29 12.46 -4.53
N THR A 296 16.88 11.27 -4.59
CA THR A 296 16.29 10.13 -5.30
C THR A 296 15.24 9.47 -4.41
N LEU A 297 14.02 9.28 -4.92
CA LEU A 297 12.96 8.54 -4.23
C LEU A 297 13.46 7.13 -3.84
N LEU A 298 13.13 6.69 -2.63
CA LEU A 298 13.40 5.33 -2.19
C LEU A 298 12.26 4.44 -2.69
N GLU A 299 12.53 3.68 -3.75
CA GLU A 299 11.61 2.67 -4.24
C GLU A 299 11.67 1.42 -3.39
N ARG A 300 10.52 0.77 -3.23
CA ARG A 300 10.37 -0.45 -2.46
C ARG A 300 9.27 -1.33 -3.04
N TYR A 301 9.30 -2.63 -2.73
CA TYR A 301 8.32 -3.61 -3.15
C TYR A 301 7.68 -4.31 -1.95
N GLY A 302 6.39 -4.53 -2.09
CA GLY A 302 5.59 -5.28 -1.15
C GLY A 302 4.15 -5.42 -1.62
N MET A 303 3.40 -6.28 -0.97
CA MET A 303 1.99 -6.53 -1.23
C MET A 303 1.27 -6.83 0.09
N THR A 304 -0.06 -6.98 0.05
CA THR A 304 -0.84 -7.14 1.27
C THR A 304 -0.40 -8.36 2.10
N GLU A 305 0.01 -9.42 1.46
CA GLU A 305 0.39 -10.69 2.08
C GLU A 305 1.81 -10.68 2.69
N VAL A 306 2.69 -9.82 2.21
CA VAL A 306 4.09 -9.78 2.66
C VAL A 306 4.47 -8.47 3.38
N GLY A 307 3.55 -7.49 3.42
CA GLY A 307 3.91 -6.16 3.87
C GLY A 307 4.92 -5.53 2.92
N MET A 308 6.16 -5.39 3.39
CA MET A 308 7.31 -4.95 2.61
C MET A 308 8.35 -6.05 2.59
N ALA A 309 8.82 -6.43 1.40
CA ALA A 309 9.84 -7.46 1.23
C ALA A 309 11.18 -6.90 0.76
N LEU A 310 11.16 -5.96 -0.19
CA LEU A 310 12.36 -5.39 -0.78
C LEU A 310 12.36 -3.87 -0.62
N SER A 311 13.54 -3.28 -0.43
CA SER A 311 13.72 -1.84 -0.34
C SER A 311 15.08 -1.42 -0.88
N ASN A 312 15.12 -0.28 -1.59
CA ASN A 312 16.37 0.43 -1.79
C ASN A 312 16.96 0.87 -0.42
N PRO A 313 18.27 1.05 -0.30
CA PRO A 313 18.91 1.44 0.94
C PRO A 313 18.52 2.88 1.37
N LEU A 314 18.50 3.12 2.68
CA LEU A 314 18.36 4.47 3.22
C LEU A 314 19.53 5.35 2.75
N ASP A 315 20.74 4.85 2.95
CA ASP A 315 21.99 5.49 2.56
C ASP A 315 22.67 4.71 1.43
N GLY A 316 23.15 5.40 0.40
CA GLY A 316 23.82 4.80 -0.74
C GLY A 316 23.05 4.94 -2.07
N PRO A 317 23.54 4.28 -3.10
CA PRO A 317 22.96 4.40 -4.44
C PRO A 317 21.57 3.73 -4.53
N ARG A 318 20.64 4.42 -5.15
CA ARG A 318 19.32 3.92 -5.51
C ARG A 318 19.23 3.83 -7.03
N VAL A 319 18.97 2.64 -7.53
CA VAL A 319 18.91 2.37 -8.97
C VAL A 319 17.47 2.62 -9.45
N PRO A 320 17.25 3.55 -10.40
CA PRO A 320 15.92 3.79 -10.95
C PRO A 320 15.29 2.52 -11.54
N GLY A 321 14.01 2.27 -11.22
CA GLY A 321 13.29 1.09 -11.66
C GLY A 321 13.65 -0.20 -10.91
N ALA A 322 14.59 -0.15 -9.94
CA ALA A 322 14.88 -1.28 -9.06
C ALA A 322 14.28 -1.04 -7.67
N VAL A 323 13.79 -2.10 -7.05
CA VAL A 323 13.17 -2.06 -5.73
C VAL A 323 14.13 -2.44 -4.60
N GLY A 324 15.42 -2.57 -4.90
CA GLY A 324 16.50 -2.76 -3.93
C GLY A 324 16.69 -4.21 -3.50
N GLN A 325 16.93 -4.42 -2.21
CA GLN A 325 17.34 -5.68 -1.59
C GLN A 325 16.33 -6.14 -0.53
N PRO A 326 16.39 -7.41 -0.07
CA PRO A 326 15.54 -7.91 1.01
C PRO A 326 15.70 -7.08 2.29
N LEU A 327 14.58 -6.79 2.93
CA LEU A 327 14.56 -6.17 4.25
C LEU A 327 15.18 -7.12 5.32
N PRO A 328 15.63 -6.60 6.46
CA PRO A 328 16.13 -7.41 7.57
C PRO A 328 15.12 -8.50 7.95
N GLY A 329 15.59 -9.76 8.05
CA GLY A 329 14.78 -10.92 8.40
C GLY A 329 13.92 -11.46 7.26
N VAL A 330 13.95 -10.85 6.08
CA VAL A 330 13.23 -11.33 4.88
C VAL A 330 14.19 -12.10 3.98
N ALA A 331 13.81 -13.31 3.60
CA ALA A 331 14.48 -14.09 2.56
C ALA A 331 13.65 -14.05 1.28
N VAL A 332 14.31 -13.92 0.14
CA VAL A 332 13.69 -13.97 -1.18
C VAL A 332 14.47 -14.92 -2.09
N ARG A 333 13.77 -15.51 -3.05
CA ARG A 333 14.38 -16.27 -4.16
C ARG A 333 13.60 -16.04 -5.44
N LEU A 334 14.28 -16.21 -6.57
CA LEU A 334 13.66 -16.26 -7.89
C LEU A 334 13.64 -17.70 -8.36
N VAL A 335 12.51 -18.16 -8.85
CA VAL A 335 12.33 -19.55 -9.25
C VAL A 335 11.70 -19.67 -10.65
N ASP A 336 12.02 -20.79 -11.33
CA ASP A 336 11.36 -21.16 -12.58
C ASP A 336 9.95 -21.75 -12.32
N GLU A 337 9.24 -22.15 -13.38
CA GLU A 337 7.90 -22.73 -13.28
C GLU A 337 7.89 -24.06 -12.47
N SER A 338 9.03 -24.77 -12.41
CA SER A 338 9.18 -25.99 -11.61
C SER A 338 9.54 -25.72 -10.14
N GLY A 339 9.77 -24.45 -9.76
CA GLY A 339 10.17 -24.03 -8.41
C GLY A 339 11.67 -24.14 -8.12
N ARG A 340 12.50 -24.35 -9.16
CA ARG A 340 13.97 -24.37 -9.01
C ARG A 340 14.52 -22.95 -9.08
N PRO A 341 15.49 -22.59 -8.22
CA PRO A 341 16.13 -21.29 -8.27
C PRO A 341 16.72 -20.99 -9.67
N VAL A 342 16.54 -19.77 -10.15
CA VAL A 342 17.16 -19.26 -11.36
C VAL A 342 18.45 -18.48 -11.05
N PRO A 343 19.45 -18.46 -11.94
CA PRO A 343 20.65 -17.66 -11.79
C PRO A 343 20.37 -16.15 -11.74
N ALA A 344 21.30 -15.37 -11.17
CA ALA A 344 21.24 -13.92 -11.27
C ALA A 344 21.28 -13.47 -12.74
N GLY A 345 20.47 -12.47 -13.09
CA GLY A 345 20.28 -12.00 -14.45
C GLY A 345 19.15 -12.71 -15.22
N GLU A 346 18.64 -13.81 -14.70
CA GLU A 346 17.49 -14.51 -15.29
C GLU A 346 16.18 -14.15 -14.56
N PRO A 347 15.09 -13.93 -15.31
CA PRO A 347 13.77 -13.71 -14.71
C PRO A 347 13.21 -14.96 -14.04
N GLY A 348 12.61 -14.78 -12.84
CA GLY A 348 11.93 -15.84 -12.13
C GLY A 348 10.74 -15.34 -11.31
N GLU A 349 9.84 -16.24 -10.90
CA GLU A 349 8.79 -15.91 -9.92
C GLU A 349 9.47 -15.54 -8.59
N LEU A 350 9.10 -14.39 -8.04
CA LEU A 350 9.60 -13.95 -6.74
C LEU A 350 8.85 -14.70 -5.63
N GLU A 351 9.58 -15.45 -4.83
CA GLU A 351 9.07 -16.09 -3.63
C GLU A 351 9.69 -15.48 -2.38
N VAL A 352 8.87 -15.30 -1.34
CA VAL A 352 9.24 -14.59 -0.11
C VAL A 352 9.04 -15.49 1.11
N ARG A 353 9.96 -15.40 2.07
CA ARG A 353 9.87 -16.04 3.37
C ARG A 353 10.39 -15.09 4.46
N GLY A 354 9.67 -15.02 5.59
CA GLY A 354 10.08 -14.20 6.73
C GLY A 354 9.01 -14.15 7.82
N PRO A 355 9.36 -13.62 8.99
CA PRO A 355 8.45 -13.54 10.13
C PRO A 355 7.35 -12.49 9.96
N GLY A 356 7.54 -11.54 9.04
CA GLY A 356 6.61 -10.45 8.75
C GLY A 356 5.59 -10.77 7.65
N LEU A 357 5.36 -12.05 7.31
CA LEU A 357 4.33 -12.44 6.36
C LEU A 357 2.97 -12.61 7.05
N PHE A 358 1.90 -12.47 6.27
CA PHE A 358 0.55 -12.82 6.70
C PHE A 358 0.47 -14.30 7.13
N SER A 359 -0.52 -14.64 7.96
CA SER A 359 -0.70 -16.02 8.43
C SER A 359 -1.53 -16.89 7.48
N GLY A 360 -2.19 -16.30 6.50
CA GLY A 360 -3.03 -16.95 5.52
C GLY A 360 -4.24 -16.10 5.13
N TYR A 361 -5.10 -16.64 4.26
CA TYR A 361 -6.33 -15.97 3.86
C TYR A 361 -7.48 -16.33 4.82
N TRP A 362 -8.29 -15.33 5.12
CA TRP A 362 -9.44 -15.43 6.02
C TRP A 362 -10.46 -16.43 5.48
N ASP A 363 -10.77 -17.47 6.28
CA ASP A 363 -11.71 -18.53 5.94
C ASP A 363 -11.43 -19.26 4.61
N ASP A 364 -10.20 -19.18 4.09
CA ASP A 364 -9.80 -19.82 2.85
C ASP A 364 -8.48 -20.61 3.00
N PRO A 365 -8.54 -21.78 3.66
CA PRO A 365 -7.37 -22.62 3.86
C PRO A 365 -6.83 -23.24 2.56
N GLU A 366 -7.66 -23.37 1.54
CA GLU A 366 -7.25 -23.89 0.23
C GLU A 366 -6.41 -22.85 -0.52
N ALA A 367 -6.88 -21.61 -0.64
CA ALA A 367 -6.09 -20.52 -1.20
C ALA A 367 -4.81 -20.28 -0.40
N THR A 368 -4.87 -20.44 0.94
CA THR A 368 -3.68 -20.32 1.78
C THR A 368 -2.63 -21.38 1.40
N ARG A 369 -3.03 -22.67 1.32
CA ARG A 369 -2.10 -23.73 0.91
C ARG A 369 -1.55 -23.54 -0.49
N ALA A 370 -2.39 -23.11 -1.44
CA ALA A 370 -1.98 -22.86 -2.82
C ALA A 370 -0.99 -21.67 -2.96
N ALA A 371 -1.04 -20.72 -2.03
CA ALA A 371 -0.15 -19.56 -2.02
C ALA A 371 1.26 -19.85 -1.52
N PHE A 372 1.51 -21.02 -0.93
CA PHE A 372 2.81 -21.41 -0.40
C PHE A 372 3.39 -22.65 -1.10
N ARG A 373 4.70 -22.66 -1.27
CA ARG A 373 5.51 -23.78 -1.75
C ARG A 373 6.68 -23.98 -0.78
N ASP A 374 6.73 -25.10 -0.06
CA ASP A 374 7.82 -25.44 0.87
C ASP A 374 8.14 -24.30 1.87
N GLY A 375 7.11 -23.66 2.40
CA GLY A 375 7.25 -22.54 3.34
C GLY A 375 7.61 -21.18 2.71
N TRP A 376 7.68 -21.10 1.38
CA TRP A 376 7.85 -19.86 0.64
C TRP A 376 6.50 -19.36 0.11
N PHE A 377 6.19 -18.12 0.35
CA PHE A 377 5.03 -17.47 -0.22
C PHE A 377 5.30 -17.09 -1.68
N ARG A 378 4.41 -17.53 -2.56
CA ARG A 378 4.44 -17.27 -4.00
C ARG A 378 3.77 -15.94 -4.28
N THR A 379 4.53 -14.95 -4.69
CA THR A 379 3.96 -13.61 -4.93
C THR A 379 3.14 -13.53 -6.22
N GLY A 380 3.44 -14.39 -7.19
CA GLY A 380 2.93 -14.30 -8.56
C GLY A 380 3.53 -13.17 -9.36
N ASP A 381 4.52 -12.45 -8.79
CA ASP A 381 5.26 -11.41 -9.49
C ASP A 381 6.58 -11.98 -10.02
N VAL A 382 6.96 -11.57 -11.22
CA VAL A 382 8.24 -11.94 -11.85
C VAL A 382 9.24 -10.83 -11.60
N ALA A 383 10.45 -11.21 -11.20
CA ALA A 383 11.53 -10.28 -10.95
C ALA A 383 12.85 -10.79 -11.56
N VAL A 384 13.82 -9.93 -11.63
CA VAL A 384 15.21 -10.23 -12.01
C VAL A 384 16.16 -9.61 -10.99
N LEU A 385 17.24 -10.32 -10.66
CA LEU A 385 18.32 -9.80 -9.82
C LEU A 385 19.46 -9.32 -10.72
N GLU A 386 19.66 -8.01 -10.78
CA GLU A 386 20.70 -7.37 -11.59
C GLU A 386 21.53 -6.43 -10.73
N GLN A 387 22.85 -6.52 -10.82
CA GLN A 387 23.80 -5.67 -10.07
C GLN A 387 23.52 -5.62 -8.56
N GLY A 388 23.02 -6.73 -7.98
CA GLY A 388 22.72 -6.85 -6.55
C GLY A 388 21.38 -6.20 -6.13
N SER A 389 20.55 -5.72 -7.06
CA SER A 389 19.22 -5.15 -6.80
C SER A 389 18.15 -5.91 -7.56
N TYR A 390 16.99 -6.08 -6.94
CA TYR A 390 15.83 -6.68 -7.59
C TYR A 390 15.06 -5.63 -8.39
N ARG A 391 14.64 -6.03 -9.61
CA ARG A 391 13.71 -5.27 -10.43
C ARG A 391 12.47 -6.12 -10.70
N ILE A 392 11.29 -5.56 -10.46
CA ILE A 392 10.02 -6.22 -10.72
C ILE A 392 9.69 -6.05 -12.21
N LEU A 393 9.50 -7.16 -12.90
CA LEU A 393 9.13 -7.18 -14.31
C LEU A 393 7.61 -7.18 -14.52
N GLY A 394 6.85 -7.45 -13.46
CA GLY A 394 5.40 -7.43 -13.46
C GLY A 394 4.79 -8.72 -12.95
N ARG A 395 3.46 -8.73 -12.91
CA ARG A 395 2.69 -9.89 -12.46
C ARG A 395 2.59 -10.94 -13.56
N GLN A 396 2.93 -12.19 -13.24
CA GLN A 396 2.96 -13.31 -14.19
C GLN A 396 1.65 -13.47 -14.98
N SER A 397 0.53 -13.26 -14.32
CA SER A 397 -0.80 -13.45 -14.91
C SER A 397 -1.31 -12.28 -15.76
N VAL A 398 -0.67 -11.09 -15.66
CA VAL A 398 -1.21 -9.85 -16.25
C VAL A 398 -0.19 -9.06 -17.03
N ASP A 399 1.05 -8.97 -16.50
CA ASP A 399 2.09 -8.08 -17.05
C ASP A 399 3.15 -8.84 -17.86
N ILE A 400 3.24 -10.17 -17.72
CA ILE A 400 4.17 -10.97 -18.49
C ILE A 400 3.44 -11.51 -19.72
N ILE A 401 3.80 -10.96 -20.89
CA ILE A 401 3.24 -11.32 -22.18
C ILE A 401 4.10 -12.44 -22.80
N LYS A 402 3.47 -13.55 -23.21
CA LYS A 402 4.15 -14.68 -23.86
C LYS A 402 4.01 -14.57 -25.37
N THR A 403 4.95 -13.89 -26.00
CA THR A 403 4.91 -13.58 -27.45
C THR A 403 6.08 -14.22 -28.19
N GLY A 404 5.80 -15.02 -29.24
CA GLY A 404 6.83 -15.63 -30.07
C GLY A 404 7.89 -16.45 -29.31
N GLY A 405 7.51 -17.10 -28.20
CA GLY A 405 8.41 -17.84 -27.32
C GLY A 405 9.15 -16.99 -26.29
N TYR A 406 9.02 -15.67 -26.35
CA TYR A 406 9.61 -14.75 -25.36
C TYR A 406 8.61 -14.42 -24.24
N LYS A 407 9.12 -14.20 -23.03
CA LYS A 407 8.39 -13.60 -21.91
C LYS A 407 8.80 -12.14 -21.82
N VAL A 408 7.91 -11.21 -22.13
CA VAL A 408 8.19 -9.77 -22.12
C VAL A 408 7.39 -9.07 -21.03
N SER A 409 8.00 -8.08 -20.40
CA SER A 409 7.34 -7.26 -19.41
C SER A 409 6.53 -6.16 -20.07
N ALA A 410 5.22 -6.13 -19.81
CA ALA A 410 4.37 -5.02 -20.23
C ALA A 410 4.82 -3.71 -19.58
N LEU A 411 5.28 -3.74 -18.30
CA LEU A 411 5.73 -2.55 -17.58
C LEU A 411 6.97 -1.92 -18.24
N GLU A 412 7.92 -2.72 -18.71
CA GLU A 412 9.09 -2.22 -19.43
C GLU A 412 8.70 -1.51 -20.73
N ILE A 413 7.68 -2.04 -21.41
CA ILE A 413 7.17 -1.43 -22.65
C ILE A 413 6.42 -0.14 -22.32
N GLU A 414 5.60 -0.14 -21.27
CA GLU A 414 4.87 1.03 -20.77
C GLU A 414 5.84 2.17 -20.42
N ASP A 415 6.92 1.88 -19.71
CA ASP A 415 7.94 2.88 -19.36
C ASP A 415 8.57 3.52 -20.60
N ALA A 416 8.90 2.71 -21.61
CA ALA A 416 9.46 3.22 -22.85
C ALA A 416 8.48 4.09 -23.66
N LEU A 417 7.18 3.76 -23.62
CA LEU A 417 6.13 4.53 -24.30
C LEU A 417 5.80 5.82 -23.53
N LEU A 418 5.75 5.78 -22.20
CA LEU A 418 5.50 6.96 -21.34
C LEU A 418 6.62 7.99 -21.43
N ALA A 419 7.85 7.59 -21.79
CA ALA A 419 8.94 8.52 -22.05
C ALA A 419 8.72 9.37 -23.32
N ASN A 420 7.73 9.05 -24.15
CA ASN A 420 7.35 9.88 -25.29
C ASN A 420 6.57 11.11 -24.81
N PRO A 421 6.98 12.35 -25.17
CA PRO A 421 6.36 13.58 -24.66
C PRO A 421 4.88 13.76 -25.05
N ASP A 422 4.42 13.05 -26.08
CA ASP A 422 3.04 13.14 -26.59
C ASP A 422 2.11 12.08 -25.96
N VAL A 423 2.64 11.17 -25.15
CA VAL A 423 1.87 10.17 -24.40
C VAL A 423 1.52 10.70 -23.01
N ASP A 424 0.24 10.68 -22.66
CA ASP A 424 -0.23 11.03 -21.31
C ASP A 424 -0.33 9.80 -20.43
N GLU A 425 -1.02 8.76 -20.92
CA GLU A 425 -1.12 7.47 -20.26
C GLU A 425 -0.94 6.33 -21.26
N CYS A 426 -0.45 5.19 -20.79
CA CYS A 426 -0.46 3.96 -21.56
C CYS A 426 -0.66 2.73 -20.70
N ALA A 427 -1.18 1.67 -21.32
CA ALA A 427 -1.18 0.34 -20.76
C ALA A 427 -0.93 -0.69 -21.86
N VAL A 428 -0.13 -1.70 -21.53
CA VAL A 428 0.27 -2.76 -22.47
C VAL A 428 -0.26 -4.10 -21.98
N VAL A 429 -0.86 -4.86 -22.89
CA VAL A 429 -1.43 -6.18 -22.61
C VAL A 429 -1.08 -7.17 -23.73
N GLY A 430 -1.04 -8.46 -23.37
CA GLY A 430 -0.99 -9.55 -24.34
C GLY A 430 -2.40 -9.89 -24.80
N VAL A 431 -2.68 -9.73 -26.10
CA VAL A 431 -3.93 -10.16 -26.71
C VAL A 431 -3.69 -11.51 -27.39
N PRO A 432 -4.55 -12.54 -27.22
CA PRO A 432 -4.36 -13.84 -27.84
C PRO A 432 -4.17 -13.74 -29.36
N ASP A 433 -3.20 -14.46 -29.87
CA ASP A 433 -2.85 -14.48 -31.27
C ASP A 433 -2.43 -15.88 -31.71
N PRO A 434 -2.97 -16.44 -32.80
CA PRO A 434 -2.68 -17.82 -33.25
C PRO A 434 -1.23 -18.07 -33.63
N GLU A 435 -0.52 -17.05 -34.11
CA GLU A 435 0.87 -17.16 -34.57
C GLU A 435 1.88 -16.90 -33.44
N TRP A 436 1.58 -15.92 -32.58
CA TRP A 436 2.51 -15.43 -31.56
C TRP A 436 2.22 -15.94 -30.15
N GLY A 437 1.07 -16.65 -29.97
CA GLY A 437 0.54 -16.98 -28.65
C GLY A 437 -0.18 -15.77 -28.03
N GLU A 438 0.57 -14.72 -27.74
CA GLU A 438 0.04 -13.41 -27.40
C GLU A 438 0.72 -12.33 -28.22
N ARG A 439 -0.05 -11.36 -28.68
CA ARG A 439 0.43 -10.19 -29.41
C ARG A 439 0.53 -8.99 -28.47
N VAL A 440 1.71 -8.37 -28.44
CA VAL A 440 1.95 -7.15 -27.65
C VAL A 440 1.09 -6.03 -28.22
N THR A 441 0.15 -5.54 -27.40
CA THR A 441 -0.84 -4.53 -27.79
C THR A 441 -0.82 -3.39 -26.78
N ALA A 442 -0.65 -2.15 -27.25
CA ALA A 442 -0.64 -0.95 -26.43
C ALA A 442 -1.95 -0.17 -26.57
N ALA A 443 -2.53 0.26 -25.45
CA ALA A 443 -3.57 1.28 -25.38
C ALA A 443 -2.93 2.59 -24.92
N ILE A 444 -3.14 3.66 -25.67
CA ILE A 444 -2.49 4.95 -25.49
C ILE A 444 -3.53 6.03 -25.30
N VAL A 445 -3.38 6.84 -24.25
CA VAL A 445 -4.07 8.11 -24.08
C VAL A 445 -3.09 9.21 -24.51
N PRO A 446 -3.32 9.89 -25.65
CA PRO A 446 -2.45 10.97 -26.10
C PRO A 446 -2.64 12.23 -25.25
N ARG A 447 -1.60 13.04 -25.13
CA ARG A 447 -1.75 14.37 -24.50
C ARG A 447 -2.68 15.24 -25.36
N PRO A 448 -3.41 16.18 -24.71
CA PRO A 448 -4.27 17.10 -25.44
C PRO A 448 -3.49 17.89 -26.51
N GLY A 449 -3.95 17.80 -27.76
CA GLY A 449 -3.32 18.48 -28.91
C GLY A 449 -2.14 17.74 -29.54
N ALA A 450 -1.75 16.58 -29.05
CA ALA A 450 -0.70 15.76 -29.66
C ALA A 450 -1.18 15.13 -30.98
N ALA A 451 -0.32 15.18 -32.02
CA ALA A 451 -0.57 14.53 -33.31
C ALA A 451 0.17 13.18 -33.39
N LEU A 452 -0.16 12.28 -32.49
CA LEU A 452 0.52 11.01 -32.32
C LEU A 452 -0.08 9.93 -33.24
N THR A 453 0.77 9.18 -33.92
CA THR A 453 0.36 8.04 -34.76
C THR A 453 0.92 6.73 -34.23
N ALA A 454 0.25 5.62 -34.53
CA ALA A 454 0.70 4.29 -34.14
C ALA A 454 2.11 3.97 -34.73
N GLU A 455 2.37 4.42 -35.93
CA GLU A 455 3.67 4.22 -36.59
C GLU A 455 4.78 5.02 -35.91
N ALA A 456 4.56 6.29 -35.60
CA ALA A 456 5.51 7.11 -34.85
C ALA A 456 5.87 6.50 -33.49
N LEU A 457 4.86 5.97 -32.75
CA LEU A 457 5.08 5.29 -31.48
C LEU A 457 5.87 3.98 -31.64
N ARG A 458 5.62 3.23 -32.71
CA ARG A 458 6.37 2.00 -32.98
C ARG A 458 7.83 2.30 -33.32
N VAL A 459 8.09 3.35 -34.08
CA VAL A 459 9.47 3.83 -34.36
C VAL A 459 10.12 4.26 -33.05
N TRP A 460 9.46 5.08 -32.25
CA TRP A 460 9.94 5.50 -30.91
C TRP A 460 10.30 4.30 -30.01
N ALA A 461 9.40 3.31 -29.94
CA ALA A 461 9.62 2.11 -29.14
C ALA A 461 10.78 1.26 -29.73
N GLY A 462 10.89 1.16 -31.04
CA GLY A 462 11.94 0.39 -31.74
C GLY A 462 13.35 0.94 -31.53
N GLU A 463 13.50 2.23 -31.23
CA GLU A 463 14.80 2.84 -30.88
C GLU A 463 15.22 2.51 -29.42
N ARG A 464 14.31 2.03 -28.58
CA ARG A 464 14.50 1.85 -27.13
C ARG A 464 14.33 0.42 -26.64
N LEU A 465 13.61 -0.40 -27.40
CA LEU A 465 13.24 -1.76 -27.05
C LEU A 465 13.72 -2.76 -28.12
N ALA A 466 13.97 -3.98 -27.70
CA ALA A 466 14.22 -5.07 -28.62
C ALA A 466 12.99 -5.28 -29.55
N PRO A 467 13.19 -5.72 -30.84
CA PRO A 467 12.10 -5.82 -31.81
C PRO A 467 10.88 -6.61 -31.37
N TYR A 468 11.07 -7.68 -30.59
CA TYR A 468 9.98 -8.53 -30.06
C TYR A 468 9.18 -7.89 -28.91
N LYS A 469 9.66 -6.77 -28.34
CA LYS A 469 8.98 -5.97 -27.31
C LYS A 469 8.17 -4.81 -27.90
N VAL A 470 8.44 -4.43 -29.15
CA VAL A 470 7.72 -3.32 -29.80
C VAL A 470 6.26 -3.69 -30.00
N PRO A 471 5.30 -2.89 -29.51
CA PRO A 471 3.89 -3.17 -29.71
C PRO A 471 3.54 -3.31 -31.20
N SER A 472 2.99 -4.46 -31.57
CA SER A 472 2.55 -4.70 -32.95
C SER A 472 1.21 -4.05 -33.25
N ARG A 473 0.39 -3.80 -32.20
CA ARG A 473 -0.88 -3.07 -32.26
C ARG A 473 -0.86 -1.91 -31.28
N VAL A 474 -1.36 -0.76 -31.71
CA VAL A 474 -1.50 0.45 -30.92
C VAL A 474 -2.92 0.96 -31.09
N HIS A 475 -3.64 1.10 -30.00
CA HIS A 475 -5.00 1.65 -29.96
C HIS A 475 -4.98 2.97 -29.18
N PHE A 476 -5.54 4.02 -29.77
CA PHE A 476 -5.76 5.28 -29.07
C PHE A 476 -7.11 5.22 -28.36
N VAL A 477 -7.11 5.60 -27.07
CA VAL A 477 -8.29 5.59 -26.22
C VAL A 477 -8.40 6.92 -25.46
N ASP A 478 -9.60 7.29 -25.08
CA ASP A 478 -9.85 8.52 -24.31
C ASP A 478 -9.42 8.33 -22.84
N GLU A 479 -9.59 7.11 -22.31
CA GLU A 479 -9.25 6.76 -20.93
C GLU A 479 -8.92 5.27 -20.78
N LEU A 480 -8.12 4.93 -19.78
CA LEU A 480 -7.84 3.56 -19.37
C LEU A 480 -8.83 3.10 -18.30
N PRO A 481 -9.32 1.83 -18.33
CA PRO A 481 -10.21 1.31 -17.29
C PRO A 481 -9.46 1.23 -15.94
N ARG A 482 -10.07 1.78 -14.89
CA ARG A 482 -9.47 1.85 -13.55
C ARG A 482 -10.40 1.33 -12.47
N ASN A 483 -9.81 0.70 -11.46
CA ASN A 483 -10.54 0.33 -10.25
C ASN A 483 -10.72 1.55 -9.31
N ALA A 484 -11.43 1.37 -8.20
CA ALA A 484 -11.67 2.40 -7.19
C ALA A 484 -10.37 2.99 -6.57
N LEU A 485 -9.24 2.33 -6.71
CA LEU A 485 -7.91 2.78 -6.27
C LEU A 485 -7.14 3.54 -7.34
N GLY A 486 -7.72 3.75 -8.51
CA GLY A 486 -7.08 4.40 -9.64
C GLY A 486 -6.07 3.52 -10.40
N LYS A 487 -5.97 2.22 -10.09
CA LYS A 487 -5.11 1.29 -10.83
C LYS A 487 -5.78 0.85 -12.12
N VAL A 488 -5.02 0.78 -13.21
CA VAL A 488 -5.49 0.24 -14.50
C VAL A 488 -5.91 -1.22 -14.36
N VAL A 489 -7.09 -1.55 -14.84
CA VAL A 489 -7.64 -2.92 -14.85
C VAL A 489 -7.30 -3.58 -16.17
N LYS A 490 -6.06 -4.11 -16.29
CA LYS A 490 -5.57 -4.74 -17.52
C LYS A 490 -6.42 -5.90 -18.05
N PRO A 491 -7.01 -6.78 -17.22
CA PRO A 491 -7.93 -7.81 -17.72
C PRO A 491 -9.15 -7.24 -18.45
N GLU A 492 -9.72 -6.14 -17.98
CA GLU A 492 -10.82 -5.45 -18.64
C GLU A 492 -10.35 -4.80 -19.95
N LEU A 493 -9.18 -4.13 -19.91
CA LEU A 493 -8.56 -3.54 -21.10
C LEU A 493 -8.32 -4.61 -22.16
N ARG A 494 -7.73 -5.75 -21.78
CA ARG A 494 -7.51 -6.90 -22.68
C ARG A 494 -8.83 -7.32 -23.35
N GLY A 495 -9.89 -7.52 -22.59
CA GLY A 495 -11.18 -7.90 -23.14
C GLY A 495 -11.82 -6.84 -24.05
N ARG A 496 -11.53 -5.55 -23.87
CA ARG A 496 -11.91 -4.48 -24.81
C ARG A 496 -11.13 -4.59 -26.13
N LEU A 497 -9.81 -4.80 -26.04
CA LEU A 497 -8.92 -4.86 -27.19
C LEU A 497 -8.98 -6.18 -27.98
N GLU A 498 -9.46 -7.26 -27.37
CA GLU A 498 -9.78 -8.51 -28.09
C GLU A 498 -11.00 -8.37 -29.03
N ARG A 499 -11.89 -7.44 -28.71
CA ARG A 499 -13.11 -7.18 -29.49
C ARG A 499 -12.96 -6.04 -30.53
N ALA A 500 -11.88 -5.26 -30.44
CA ALA A 500 -11.56 -4.15 -31.34
C ALA A 500 -10.70 -4.62 -32.52
#